data_d227601fae7aa3f30d6e43a6b441e677
#
_entry.id   d227601fae7aa3f30d6e43a6b441e677
#
_cell.length_a   1.000
_cell.length_b   1.000
_cell.length_c   1.000
_cell.angle_alpha   90.00
_cell.angle_beta   90.00
_cell.angle_gamma   90.00
#
_symmetry.space_group_name_H-M   'P 1'
#
loop_
_entity.id
_entity.type
_entity.pdbx_description
1 polymer ?
#
loop_
_entity_poly.entity_id
_entity_poly.type
_entity_poly.pdbx_seq_one_letter_code
_entity_poly.pdbx_strand_id
1 'polypeptide(L)'
;NDTRALVASLQALPHREYSIASLPADGSLHLPVRLMRREDGTPGIGSGWLCRHAAIGDGIDLRIRSNPNFHAPHPSQPMILIGNGTGLAGLRAHLKARAAAGAHRNWLLFGERNASADRLHGEDLDAWQRAGVLERLDLVFSRDGHAQRYVQDALHANAETLRAWVEQ
;
A
#
# COMPACT_ATOMS: atom_id res chain seq x y z
N ASN A 1 -9.38 35.09 -30.34
CA ASN A 1 -9.08 33.94 -29.44
C ASN A 1 -7.93 33.18 -30.04
N ASP A 2 -6.72 33.36 -29.51
CA ASP A 2 -5.53 32.65 -30.01
C ASP A 2 -5.38 31.33 -29.26
N THR A 3 -5.77 30.24 -29.90
CA THR A 3 -5.66 28.88 -29.37
C THR A 3 -4.19 28.54 -29.01
N ARG A 4 -3.21 29.11 -29.74
CA ARG A 4 -1.79 28.91 -29.43
C ARG A 4 -1.39 29.57 -28.12
N ALA A 5 -1.89 30.79 -27.85
CA ALA A 5 -1.64 31.45 -26.58
C ALA A 5 -2.27 30.68 -25.40
N LEU A 6 -3.45 30.13 -25.59
CA LEU A 6 -4.08 29.26 -24.60
C LEU A 6 -3.23 28.02 -24.32
N VAL A 7 -2.83 27.28 -25.35
CA VAL A 7 -1.99 26.09 -25.22
C VAL A 7 -0.65 26.41 -24.53
N ALA A 8 -0.03 27.54 -24.89
CA ALA A 8 1.23 27.99 -24.28
C ALA A 8 1.08 28.38 -22.79
N SER A 9 -0.13 28.74 -22.35
CA SER A 9 -0.42 29.08 -20.95
C SER A 9 -0.73 27.85 -20.07
N LEU A 10 -0.97 26.68 -20.66
CA LEU A 10 -1.27 25.44 -19.93
C LEU A 10 0.00 24.88 -19.30
N GLN A 11 -0.07 24.61 -18.02
CA GLN A 11 1.00 23.89 -17.32
C GLN A 11 0.85 22.38 -17.53
N ALA A 12 1.95 21.69 -17.72
CA ALA A 12 1.95 20.23 -17.76
C ALA A 12 1.39 19.65 -16.46
N LEU A 13 0.55 18.64 -16.55
CA LEU A 13 0.06 17.95 -15.36
C LEU A 13 1.24 17.29 -14.64
N PRO A 14 1.41 17.54 -13.34
CA PRO A 14 2.48 16.91 -12.58
C PRO A 14 2.26 15.40 -12.52
N HIS A 15 3.35 14.66 -12.62
CA HIS A 15 3.32 13.20 -12.41
C HIS A 15 2.76 12.85 -11.03
N ARG A 16 2.11 11.68 -10.95
CA ARG A 16 1.66 11.09 -9.70
C ARG A 16 2.39 9.78 -9.49
N GLU A 17 2.82 9.55 -8.27
CA GLU A 17 3.50 8.32 -7.88
C GLU A 17 2.54 7.42 -7.11
N TYR A 18 2.49 6.16 -7.50
CA TYR A 18 1.70 5.12 -6.85
C TYR A 18 2.58 3.91 -6.60
N SER A 19 2.44 3.31 -5.43
CA SER A 19 3.13 2.07 -5.11
C SER A 19 2.46 0.88 -5.79
N ILE A 20 3.28 -0.01 -6.36
CA ILE A 20 2.82 -1.23 -7.02
C ILE A 20 2.52 -2.29 -5.96
N ALA A 21 1.34 -2.92 -6.06
CA ALA A 21 0.87 -3.98 -5.17
C ALA A 21 0.92 -5.38 -5.79
N SER A 22 1.41 -5.49 -7.02
CA SER A 22 1.54 -6.75 -7.77
C SER A 22 3.00 -7.12 -8.01
N LEU A 23 3.22 -8.37 -8.43
CA LEU A 23 4.49 -8.87 -8.93
C LEU A 23 4.47 -8.95 -10.47
N PRO A 24 5.63 -8.93 -11.14
CA PRO A 24 5.69 -9.20 -12.58
C PRO A 24 5.02 -10.51 -13.00
N ALA A 25 5.09 -11.53 -12.14
CA ALA A 25 4.46 -12.83 -12.36
C ALA A 25 2.92 -12.79 -12.38
N ASP A 26 2.30 -11.72 -11.88
CA ASP A 26 0.84 -11.56 -11.93
C ASP A 26 0.34 -11.21 -13.35
N GLY A 27 1.24 -10.86 -14.28
CA GLY A 27 0.89 -10.46 -15.65
C GLY A 27 0.14 -9.14 -15.76
N SER A 28 -0.08 -8.45 -14.65
CA SER A 28 -0.79 -7.17 -14.56
C SER A 28 -0.21 -6.28 -13.45
N LEU A 29 -0.39 -4.97 -13.61
CA LEU A 29 0.06 -3.99 -12.64
C LEU A 29 -1.11 -3.53 -11.79
N HIS A 30 -1.02 -3.76 -10.47
CA HIS A 30 -2.06 -3.38 -9.51
C HIS A 30 -1.63 -2.15 -8.72
N LEU A 31 -2.47 -1.11 -8.73
CA LEU A 31 -2.25 0.14 -8.01
C LEU A 31 -3.44 0.42 -7.08
N PRO A 32 -3.29 0.35 -5.75
CA PRO A 32 -4.30 0.85 -4.83
C PRO A 32 -4.33 2.37 -4.90
N VAL A 33 -5.43 2.92 -5.37
CA VAL A 33 -5.62 4.37 -5.51
C VAL A 33 -6.70 4.84 -4.55
N ARG A 34 -6.32 5.69 -3.58
CA ARG A 34 -7.30 6.35 -2.72
C ARG A 34 -7.78 7.64 -3.39
N LEU A 35 -9.09 7.78 -3.55
CA LEU A 35 -9.68 9.01 -4.07
C LEU A 35 -9.40 10.17 -3.10
N MET A 36 -8.52 11.06 -3.52
CA MET A 36 -8.24 12.30 -2.79
C MET A 36 -9.37 13.31 -3.03
N ARG A 37 -9.74 14.03 -1.98
CA ARG A 37 -10.65 15.19 -2.06
C ARG A 37 -9.95 16.42 -1.56
N ARG A 38 -10.19 17.54 -2.22
CA ARG A 38 -9.77 18.86 -1.78
C ARG A 38 -10.68 19.35 -0.65
N GLU A 39 -10.33 20.47 -0.04
CA GLU A 39 -11.14 21.09 1.03
C GLU A 39 -12.55 21.44 0.58
N ASP A 40 -12.72 21.85 -0.68
CA ASP A 40 -14.00 22.12 -1.32
C ASP A 40 -14.79 20.84 -1.70
N GLY A 41 -14.29 19.66 -1.37
CA GLY A 41 -14.89 18.37 -1.69
C GLY A 41 -14.64 17.86 -3.11
N THR A 42 -13.99 18.64 -3.98
CA THR A 42 -13.69 18.22 -5.35
C THR A 42 -12.63 17.12 -5.37
N PRO A 43 -12.71 16.15 -6.30
CA PRO A 43 -11.70 15.12 -6.44
C PRO A 43 -10.33 15.69 -6.83
N GLY A 44 -9.27 15.10 -6.34
CA GLY A 44 -7.92 15.35 -6.85
C GLY A 44 -7.83 14.96 -8.33
N ILE A 45 -7.05 15.69 -9.12
CA ILE A 45 -6.99 15.50 -10.58
C ILE A 45 -6.63 14.05 -10.95
N GLY A 46 -5.52 13.53 -10.48
CA GLY A 46 -5.06 12.17 -10.83
C GLY A 46 -5.93 11.07 -10.23
N SER A 47 -6.15 11.08 -8.91
CA SER A 47 -6.98 10.08 -8.25
C SER A 47 -8.45 10.16 -8.67
N GLY A 48 -8.95 11.38 -8.94
CA GLY A 48 -10.31 11.60 -9.45
C GLY A 48 -10.49 11.01 -10.84
N TRP A 49 -9.52 11.23 -11.73
CA TRP A 49 -9.57 10.65 -13.07
C TRP A 49 -9.54 9.12 -13.01
N LEU A 50 -8.56 8.53 -12.31
CA LEU A 50 -8.41 7.07 -12.17
C LEU A 50 -9.64 6.41 -11.53
N CYS A 51 -10.26 7.03 -10.51
CA CYS A 51 -11.36 6.40 -9.76
C CYS A 51 -12.76 6.68 -10.33
N ARG A 52 -12.93 7.66 -11.24
CA ARG A 52 -14.26 8.11 -11.68
C ARG A 52 -14.44 8.24 -13.18
N HIS A 53 -13.35 8.45 -13.92
CA HIS A 53 -13.42 8.78 -15.33
C HIS A 53 -12.74 7.74 -16.23
N ALA A 54 -11.65 7.13 -15.77
CA ALA A 54 -11.00 6.04 -16.50
C ALA A 54 -11.94 4.83 -16.62
N ALA A 55 -12.22 4.41 -17.84
CA ALA A 55 -13.04 3.24 -18.12
C ALA A 55 -12.14 2.00 -18.36
N ILE A 56 -12.74 0.82 -18.24
CA ILE A 56 -12.04 -0.42 -18.58
C ILE A 56 -11.72 -0.40 -20.08
N GLY A 57 -10.44 -0.57 -20.41
CA GLY A 57 -9.93 -0.51 -21.78
C GLY A 57 -9.28 0.82 -22.16
N ASP A 58 -9.37 1.84 -21.32
CA ASP A 58 -8.66 3.09 -21.55
C ASP A 58 -7.15 2.90 -21.41
N GLY A 59 -6.39 3.60 -22.25
CA GLY A 59 -4.94 3.66 -22.17
C GLY A 59 -4.47 4.58 -21.02
N ILE A 60 -3.48 4.11 -20.25
CA ILE A 60 -2.85 4.89 -19.18
C ILE A 60 -1.34 4.90 -19.42
N ASP A 61 -0.78 6.08 -19.68
CA ASP A 61 0.66 6.25 -19.77
C ASP A 61 1.29 6.21 -18.37
N LEU A 62 2.24 5.31 -18.19
CA LEU A 62 2.95 5.17 -16.93
C LEU A 62 4.45 4.90 -17.12
N ARG A 63 5.22 5.20 -16.10
CA ARG A 63 6.64 4.86 -16.02
C ARG A 63 6.90 4.12 -14.72
N ILE A 64 7.46 2.91 -14.81
CA ILE A 64 7.92 2.17 -13.63
C ILE A 64 9.27 2.75 -13.20
N ARG A 65 9.36 3.16 -11.91
CA ARG A 65 10.60 3.63 -11.30
C ARG A 65 11.22 2.51 -10.47
N SER A 66 12.51 2.32 -10.62
CA SER A 66 13.28 1.48 -9.70
C SER A 66 13.37 2.15 -8.32
N ASN A 67 13.22 1.36 -7.26
CA ASN A 67 13.45 1.79 -5.89
C ASN A 67 14.51 0.88 -5.23
N PRO A 68 15.80 1.19 -5.38
CA PRO A 68 16.89 0.34 -4.89
C PRO A 68 16.94 0.22 -3.35
N ASN A 69 16.21 1.07 -2.65
CA ASN A 69 16.19 1.06 -1.17
C ASN A 69 14.97 0.33 -0.58
N PHE A 70 14.12 -0.28 -1.42
CA PHE A 70 12.92 -0.96 -0.98
C PHE A 70 12.89 -2.41 -1.47
N HIS A 71 13.79 -3.22 -0.89
CA HIS A 71 13.92 -4.65 -1.18
C HIS A 71 13.60 -5.49 0.03
N ALA A 72 13.00 -6.66 -0.20
CA ALA A 72 12.82 -7.65 0.86
C ALA A 72 14.20 -8.25 1.25
N PRO A 73 14.36 -8.67 2.52
CA PRO A 73 15.52 -9.45 2.94
C PRO A 73 15.50 -10.83 2.27
N HIS A 74 16.63 -11.57 2.44
CA HIS A 74 16.68 -12.96 1.97
C HIS A 74 15.52 -13.78 2.57
N PRO A 75 14.91 -14.73 1.83
CA PRO A 75 13.75 -15.50 2.31
C PRO A 75 13.93 -16.21 3.65
N SER A 76 15.17 -16.59 4.01
CA SER A 76 15.47 -17.22 5.31
C SER A 76 15.41 -16.25 6.50
N GLN A 77 15.47 -14.94 6.25
CA GLN A 77 15.44 -13.95 7.31
C GLN A 77 13.99 -13.56 7.64
N PRO A 78 13.66 -13.28 8.92
CA PRO A 78 12.36 -12.72 9.28
C PRO A 78 12.20 -11.32 8.68
N MET A 79 10.95 -10.93 8.44
CA MET A 79 10.64 -9.60 7.92
C MET A 79 9.51 -8.95 8.70
N ILE A 80 9.74 -7.72 9.18
CA ILE A 80 8.74 -6.88 9.81
C ILE A 80 8.31 -5.82 8.79
N LEU A 81 7.01 -5.76 8.52
CA LEU A 81 6.40 -4.81 7.60
C LEU A 81 5.54 -3.84 8.39
N ILE A 82 5.78 -2.55 8.22
CA ILE A 82 5.08 -1.51 8.96
C ILE A 82 4.53 -0.49 7.97
N GLY A 83 3.23 -0.22 8.05
CA GLY A 83 2.63 0.76 7.16
C GLY A 83 1.22 1.16 7.53
N ASN A 84 0.68 2.08 6.75
CA ASN A 84 -0.70 2.52 6.88
C ASN A 84 -1.28 2.93 5.53
N GLY A 85 -2.60 2.88 5.40
CA GLY A 85 -3.31 3.31 4.21
C GLY A 85 -2.85 2.63 2.92
N THR A 86 -2.76 3.37 1.83
CA THR A 86 -2.28 2.86 0.54
C THR A 86 -0.82 2.42 0.54
N GLY A 87 -0.07 2.68 1.63
CA GLY A 87 1.26 2.12 1.84
C GLY A 87 1.28 0.59 1.92
N LEU A 88 0.13 -0.06 2.13
CA LEU A 88 0.01 -1.52 2.01
C LEU A 88 0.45 -2.05 0.64
N ALA A 89 0.36 -1.26 -0.42
CA ALA A 89 0.70 -1.70 -1.77
C ALA A 89 2.08 -2.36 -1.88
N GLY A 90 3.12 -1.64 -1.51
CA GLY A 90 4.48 -2.18 -1.54
C GLY A 90 4.70 -3.33 -0.57
N LEU A 91 4.10 -3.25 0.62
CA LEU A 91 4.16 -4.33 1.62
C LEU A 91 3.47 -5.60 1.10
N ARG A 92 2.35 -5.45 0.41
CA ARG A 92 1.65 -6.56 -0.25
C ARG A 92 2.51 -7.22 -1.33
N ALA A 93 3.19 -6.43 -2.15
CA ALA A 93 4.11 -6.98 -3.16
C ALA A 93 5.23 -7.81 -2.51
N HIS A 94 5.82 -7.33 -1.41
CA HIS A 94 6.81 -8.10 -0.65
C HIS A 94 6.21 -9.39 -0.08
N LEU A 95 5.03 -9.35 0.54
CA LEU A 95 4.38 -10.56 1.08
C LEU A 95 4.07 -11.57 -0.02
N LYS A 96 3.60 -11.14 -1.20
CA LYS A 96 3.41 -12.02 -2.35
C LYS A 96 4.72 -12.69 -2.79
N ALA A 97 5.80 -11.92 -2.90
CA ALA A 97 7.10 -12.46 -3.27
C ALA A 97 7.61 -13.47 -2.24
N ARG A 98 7.44 -13.17 -0.96
CA ARG A 98 7.85 -14.06 0.14
C ARG A 98 6.98 -15.33 0.20
N ALA A 99 5.68 -15.21 -0.01
CA ALA A 99 4.79 -16.36 -0.13
C ALA A 99 5.22 -17.30 -1.28
N ALA A 100 5.52 -16.75 -2.45
CA ALA A 100 6.02 -17.51 -3.60
C ALA A 100 7.38 -18.17 -3.35
N ALA A 101 8.22 -17.56 -2.49
CA ALA A 101 9.52 -18.10 -2.08
C ALA A 101 9.45 -19.06 -0.87
N GLY A 102 8.26 -19.34 -0.33
CA GLY A 102 8.09 -20.18 0.87
C GLY A 102 8.63 -19.55 2.16
N ALA A 103 8.73 -18.22 2.22
CA ALA A 103 9.22 -17.50 3.38
C ALA A 103 8.07 -17.14 4.34
N HIS A 104 7.99 -17.81 5.47
CA HIS A 104 6.83 -17.76 6.39
C HIS A 104 7.02 -16.83 7.60
N ARG A 105 8.22 -16.35 7.88
CA ARG A 105 8.49 -15.46 9.01
C ARG A 105 8.25 -14.00 8.66
N ASN A 106 6.97 -13.61 8.61
CA ASN A 106 6.56 -12.24 8.30
C ASN A 106 5.61 -11.71 9.37
N TRP A 107 5.89 -10.52 9.84
CA TRP A 107 5.05 -9.77 10.77
C TRP A 107 4.57 -8.48 10.11
N LEU A 108 3.28 -8.32 9.92
CA LEU A 108 2.67 -7.10 9.40
C LEU A 108 1.98 -6.32 10.54
N LEU A 109 2.45 -5.08 10.77
CA LEU A 109 1.76 -4.08 11.57
C LEU A 109 1.16 -3.03 10.62
N PHE A 110 -0.17 -2.94 10.60
CA PHE A 110 -0.82 -2.11 9.60
C PHE A 110 -1.94 -1.26 10.20
N GLY A 111 -1.94 0.03 9.83
CA GLY A 111 -2.90 1.02 10.31
C GLY A 111 -3.84 1.52 9.23
N GLU A 112 -5.13 1.63 9.60
CA GLU A 112 -6.18 2.24 8.79
C GLU A 112 -7.13 3.10 9.64
N ARG A 113 -8.16 3.65 9.01
CA ARG A 113 -9.12 4.51 9.69
C ARG A 113 -10.22 3.70 10.38
N ASN A 114 -10.88 2.82 9.64
CA ASN A 114 -12.03 2.03 10.09
C ASN A 114 -11.91 0.58 9.65
N ALA A 115 -12.14 -0.37 10.52
CA ALA A 115 -12.09 -1.81 10.21
C ALA A 115 -13.15 -2.22 9.19
N SER A 116 -14.36 -1.64 9.30
CA SER A 116 -15.49 -1.99 8.44
C SER A 116 -15.40 -1.45 7.01
N ALA A 117 -14.65 -0.35 6.79
CA ALA A 117 -14.63 0.35 5.51
C ALA A 117 -13.26 0.34 4.81
N ASP A 118 -12.19 0.20 5.57
CA ASP A 118 -10.82 0.42 5.07
C ASP A 118 -9.95 -0.85 5.17
N ARG A 119 -10.54 -2.04 5.13
CA ARG A 119 -9.78 -3.29 5.17
C ARG A 119 -9.21 -3.65 3.78
N LEU A 120 -8.19 -2.88 3.37
CA LEU A 120 -7.52 -3.08 2.09
C LEU A 120 -6.92 -4.49 1.99
N HIS A 121 -7.23 -5.21 0.90
CA HIS A 121 -6.73 -6.56 0.66
C HIS A 121 -6.93 -7.54 1.82
N GLY A 122 -8.02 -7.39 2.59
CA GLY A 122 -8.29 -8.21 3.76
C GLY A 122 -8.32 -9.71 3.47
N GLU A 123 -8.86 -10.11 2.31
CA GLU A 123 -8.90 -11.51 1.90
C GLU A 123 -7.50 -12.10 1.69
N ASP A 124 -6.58 -11.34 1.07
CA ASP A 124 -5.19 -11.76 0.91
C ASP A 124 -4.50 -11.92 2.28
N LEU A 125 -4.68 -10.96 3.18
CA LEU A 125 -4.09 -10.98 4.52
C LEU A 125 -4.58 -12.19 5.32
N ASP A 126 -5.89 -12.46 5.29
CA ASP A 126 -6.49 -13.60 5.95
C ASP A 126 -5.99 -14.92 5.35
N ALA A 127 -5.86 -14.99 4.03
CA ALA A 127 -5.32 -16.17 3.36
C ALA A 127 -3.87 -16.43 3.75
N TRP A 128 -3.03 -15.38 3.78
CA TRP A 128 -1.63 -15.51 4.19
C TRP A 128 -1.46 -15.86 5.66
N GLN A 129 -2.33 -15.37 6.53
CA GLN A 129 -2.33 -15.75 7.94
C GLN A 129 -2.71 -17.23 8.12
N ARG A 130 -3.76 -17.69 7.44
CA ARG A 130 -4.16 -19.12 7.45
C ARG A 130 -3.10 -20.04 6.87
N ALA A 131 -2.40 -19.60 5.83
CA ALA A 131 -1.30 -20.34 5.20
C ALA A 131 0.03 -20.27 5.97
N GLY A 132 0.09 -19.51 7.08
CA GLY A 132 1.31 -19.31 7.86
C GLY A 132 2.36 -18.43 7.19
N VAL A 133 2.06 -17.77 6.07
CA VAL A 133 2.94 -16.78 5.44
C VAL A 133 3.09 -15.56 6.35
N LEU A 134 1.98 -15.09 6.93
CA LEU A 134 1.99 -14.10 8.01
C LEU A 134 1.98 -14.85 9.34
N GLU A 135 3.14 -14.91 10.00
CA GLU A 135 3.27 -15.45 11.36
C GLU A 135 2.53 -14.56 12.37
N ARG A 136 2.55 -13.23 12.10
CA ARG A 136 1.85 -12.26 12.92
C ARG A 136 1.24 -11.13 12.10
N LEU A 137 0.01 -10.76 12.47
CA LEU A 137 -0.75 -9.65 11.89
C LEU A 137 -1.35 -8.80 13.01
N ASP A 138 -0.91 -7.53 13.12
CA ASP A 138 -1.47 -6.53 14.00
C ASP A 138 -2.14 -5.43 13.16
N LEU A 139 -3.46 -5.32 13.28
CA LEU A 139 -4.25 -4.29 12.62
C LEU A 139 -4.70 -3.25 13.64
N VAL A 140 -4.51 -1.98 13.34
CA VAL A 140 -4.98 -0.85 14.17
C VAL A 140 -5.86 0.09 13.38
N PHE A 141 -6.93 0.59 14.02
CA PHE A 141 -7.93 1.42 13.37
C PHE A 141 -8.15 2.72 14.15
N SER A 142 -7.71 3.84 13.57
CA SER A 142 -7.62 5.11 14.27
C SER A 142 -8.98 5.73 14.66
N ARG A 143 -10.08 5.26 14.06
CA ARG A 143 -11.43 5.79 14.27
C ARG A 143 -12.40 4.83 14.96
N ASP A 144 -11.97 3.63 15.32
CA ASP A 144 -12.83 2.61 15.93
C ASP A 144 -12.80 2.63 17.46
N GLY A 145 -12.17 3.65 18.08
CA GLY A 145 -12.25 3.89 19.53
C GLY A 145 -11.37 2.98 20.40
N HIS A 146 -10.48 2.19 19.82
CA HIS A 146 -9.56 1.33 20.56
C HIS A 146 -8.42 2.12 21.23
N ALA A 147 -7.81 1.56 22.29
CA ALA A 147 -6.66 2.15 22.98
C ALA A 147 -5.44 2.30 22.07
N GLN A 148 -5.21 1.30 21.22
CA GLN A 148 -4.18 1.37 20.18
C GLN A 148 -4.81 1.91 18.88
N ARG A 149 -4.58 3.18 18.61
CA ARG A 149 -5.17 3.88 17.46
C ARG A 149 -4.24 3.96 16.27
N TYR A 150 -2.95 3.94 16.52
CA TYR A 150 -1.93 4.12 15.51
C TYR A 150 -0.90 2.98 15.56
N VAL A 151 -0.20 2.78 14.46
CA VAL A 151 0.85 1.76 14.35
C VAL A 151 1.93 1.94 15.42
N GLN A 152 2.24 3.19 15.79
CA GLN A 152 3.20 3.51 16.84
C GLN A 152 2.75 2.95 18.20
N ASP A 153 1.45 3.02 18.51
CA ASP A 153 0.90 2.49 19.75
C ASP A 153 1.07 0.96 19.81
N ALA A 154 0.80 0.29 18.66
CA ALA A 154 1.00 -1.15 18.53
C ALA A 154 2.47 -1.54 18.66
N LEU A 155 3.38 -0.76 18.09
CA LEU A 155 4.84 -0.99 18.23
C LEU A 155 5.28 -0.88 19.68
N HIS A 156 4.85 0.17 20.40
CA HIS A 156 5.16 0.36 21.82
C HIS A 156 4.62 -0.79 22.67
N ALA A 157 3.37 -1.19 22.44
CA ALA A 157 2.75 -2.29 23.18
C ALA A 157 3.44 -3.64 22.93
N ASN A 158 4.13 -3.81 21.80
CA ASN A 158 4.81 -5.03 21.42
C ASN A 158 6.35 -4.90 21.43
N ALA A 159 6.90 -3.97 22.19
CA ALA A 159 8.33 -3.63 22.15
C ALA A 159 9.26 -4.83 22.43
N GLU A 160 8.92 -5.71 23.37
CA GLU A 160 9.68 -6.90 23.67
C GLU A 160 9.68 -7.90 22.52
N THR A 161 8.52 -8.16 21.93
CA THR A 161 8.40 -9.02 20.76
C THR A 161 9.18 -8.44 19.57
N LEU A 162 9.10 -7.11 19.38
CA LEU A 162 9.83 -6.43 18.32
C LEU A 162 11.34 -6.62 18.46
N ARG A 163 11.89 -6.48 19.67
CA ARG A 163 13.30 -6.74 19.95
C ARG A 163 13.68 -8.17 19.59
N ALA A 164 12.90 -9.14 20.07
CA ALA A 164 13.16 -10.56 19.80
C ALA A 164 13.13 -10.89 18.29
N TRP A 165 12.33 -10.17 17.50
CA TRP A 165 12.29 -10.33 16.04
C TRP A 165 13.50 -9.70 15.33
N VAL A 166 14.00 -8.58 15.83
CA VAL A 166 15.16 -7.87 15.26
C VAL A 166 16.48 -8.57 15.57
N GLU A 167 16.55 -9.31 16.68
CA GLU A 167 17.75 -10.04 17.13
C GLU A 167 17.94 -11.40 16.44
N GLN A 168 17.03 -11.81 15.56
CA GLN A 168 17.06 -13.07 14.79
C GLN A 168 17.63 -12.89 13.40
#